data_b780aaf451047efa877dd338ceb4f84e
#
_entry.id   b780aaf451047efa877dd338ceb4f84e
#
_cell.length_a   1.000
_cell.length_b   1.000
_cell.length_c   1.000
_cell.angle_alpha   90.00
_cell.angle_beta   90.00
_cell.angle_gamma   90.00
#
_symmetry.space_group_name_H-M   'P 1'
#
loop_
_entity.id
_entity.type
_entity.pdbx_description
1 polymer ?
#
loop_
_entity_poly.entity_id
_entity_poly.type
_entity_poly.pdbx_seq_one_letter_code
_entity_poly.pdbx_strand_id
1 'polypeptide(L)'
;RRSSDLNGHEVVLWGREDHIADEINQAHTNSHFLPGINLPTTIVATTDLKAALDQATVLLFVLPTKAIRSVARQVASYLSQSDAQPLLVHATKGLEQGTHLRVSQMIEEEIPRQDYQDLVVLSGPSHAEEVARHDLTTVTAACPNLKAAEKVQALFKNHYFRIYTNTDVVGVEMGAALKNIIALGAGVLAGAGYGDNAKAALVTRGLAEISRMGIKLGADPLTFVGLSGVGDLVVTCTSPHSRNWQAGNLLAKGYSKEAIEEEIQMVVEGIATCQSAYELAKESGIEMPITE
;
A
#
# COMPACT_ATOMS: atom_id res chain seq x y z
N ARG A 1 7.35 7.49 6.56
CA ARG A 1 8.44 6.93 5.74
C ARG A 1 9.48 8.00 5.42
N ARG A 2 10.71 7.59 5.04
CA ARG A 2 11.91 8.43 4.91
C ARG A 2 11.76 9.70 4.05
N SER A 3 10.86 9.73 3.06
CA SER A 3 10.70 10.90 2.20
C SER A 3 10.15 12.14 2.89
N SER A 4 9.36 11.99 3.94
CA SER A 4 8.77 13.14 4.65
C SER A 4 9.76 13.85 5.59
N ASP A 5 10.58 13.11 6.31
CA ASP A 5 11.59 13.70 7.19
C ASP A 5 12.73 14.39 6.44
N LEU A 6 13.12 13.85 5.27
CA LEU A 6 14.11 14.49 4.40
C LEU A 6 13.61 15.83 3.79
N ASN A 7 12.31 16.07 3.83
CA ASN A 7 11.72 17.36 3.47
C ASN A 7 11.63 18.34 4.66
N GLY A 8 12.25 18.00 5.80
CA GLY A 8 12.31 18.85 6.99
C GLY A 8 11.06 18.78 7.88
N HIS A 9 10.26 17.71 7.76
CA HIS A 9 9.12 17.47 8.64
C HIS A 9 9.53 16.71 9.90
N GLU A 10 8.90 17.02 11.02
CA GLU A 10 8.97 16.17 12.21
C GLU A 10 8.16 14.90 11.98
N VAL A 11 8.78 13.74 12.16
CA VAL A 11 8.16 12.43 11.91
C VAL A 11 8.19 11.58 13.16
N VAL A 12 7.00 11.21 13.63
CA VAL A 12 6.84 10.19 14.66
C VAL A 12 6.35 8.91 14.01
N LEU A 13 7.10 7.82 14.19
CA LEU A 13 6.77 6.51 13.68
C LEU A 13 6.16 5.68 14.80
N TRP A 14 4.90 5.31 14.65
CA TRP A 14 4.24 4.37 15.56
C TRP A 14 4.39 2.92 15.07
N GLY A 15 4.74 2.03 15.98
CA GLY A 15 4.80 0.59 15.77
C GLY A 15 4.34 -0.16 17.02
N ARG A 16 4.18 -1.48 16.94
CA ARG A 16 3.69 -2.30 18.06
C ARG A 16 4.81 -2.95 18.89
N GLU A 17 6.03 -2.90 18.42
CA GLU A 17 7.15 -3.67 18.95
C GLU A 17 8.18 -2.75 19.57
N ASP A 18 8.32 -2.79 20.89
CA ASP A 18 9.21 -1.91 21.65
C ASP A 18 10.66 -2.03 21.17
N HIS A 19 11.14 -3.24 20.89
CA HIS A 19 12.52 -3.45 20.44
C HIS A 19 12.82 -2.78 19.10
N ILE A 20 11.82 -2.65 18.18
CA ILE A 20 11.98 -1.93 16.91
C ILE A 20 11.99 -0.42 17.16
N ALA A 21 11.12 0.08 18.04
CA ALA A 21 11.13 1.49 18.41
C ALA A 21 12.46 1.88 19.08
N ASP A 22 12.98 1.04 19.97
CA ASP A 22 14.27 1.24 20.63
C ASP A 22 15.43 1.22 19.62
N GLU A 23 15.45 0.28 18.68
CA GLU A 23 16.47 0.23 17.62
C GLU A 23 16.46 1.51 16.77
N ILE A 24 15.28 1.98 16.37
CA ILE A 24 15.15 3.21 15.58
C ILE A 24 15.66 4.42 16.38
N ASN A 25 15.29 4.54 17.63
CA ASN A 25 15.66 5.69 18.46
C ASN A 25 17.14 5.72 18.86
N GLN A 26 17.77 4.55 19.07
CA GLN A 26 19.14 4.44 19.56
C GLN A 26 20.18 4.25 18.44
N ALA A 27 19.86 3.37 17.47
CA ALA A 27 20.78 3.00 16.39
C ALA A 27 20.42 3.65 15.05
N HIS A 28 19.26 4.29 14.92
CA HIS A 28 18.74 4.84 13.68
C HIS A 28 18.70 3.83 12.54
N THR A 29 18.34 2.59 12.85
CA THR A 29 18.16 1.48 11.91
C THR A 29 16.83 0.77 12.16
N ASN A 30 16.39 -0.02 11.19
CA ASN A 30 15.31 -0.99 11.33
C ASN A 30 15.75 -2.26 10.61
N SER A 31 16.58 -3.03 11.29
CA SER A 31 17.29 -4.19 10.71
C SER A 31 16.34 -5.28 10.22
N HIS A 32 15.18 -5.41 10.86
CA HIS A 32 14.17 -6.42 10.50
C HIS A 32 13.42 -6.08 9.20
N PHE A 33 12.92 -4.83 9.07
CA PHE A 33 12.06 -4.45 7.93
C PHE A 33 12.80 -3.69 6.82
N LEU A 34 13.99 -3.14 7.10
CA LEU A 34 14.75 -2.33 6.16
C LEU A 34 16.27 -2.53 6.39
N PRO A 35 16.77 -3.76 6.21
CA PRO A 35 18.15 -4.10 6.52
C PRO A 35 19.15 -3.26 5.72
N GLY A 36 20.24 -2.85 6.39
CA GLY A 36 21.35 -2.11 5.76
C GLY A 36 21.06 -0.63 5.43
N ILE A 37 19.93 -0.09 5.90
CA ILE A 37 19.57 1.32 5.69
C ILE A 37 19.68 2.09 7.02
N ASN A 38 20.41 3.19 7.01
CA ASN A 38 20.39 4.14 8.11
C ASN A 38 19.20 5.08 7.97
N LEU A 39 18.46 5.24 9.05
CA LEU A 39 17.35 6.19 9.13
C LEU A 39 17.86 7.56 9.59
N PRO A 40 17.23 8.66 9.19
CA PRO A 40 17.53 9.98 9.73
C PRO A 40 17.33 10.05 11.25
N THR A 41 18.21 10.77 11.92
CA THR A 41 18.19 10.96 13.40
C THR A 41 16.99 11.78 13.89
N THR A 42 16.28 12.43 12.97
CA THR A 42 15.06 13.21 13.23
C THR A 42 13.80 12.35 13.38
N ILE A 43 13.85 11.06 13.00
CA ILE A 43 12.74 10.14 13.19
C ILE A 43 12.71 9.69 14.65
N VAL A 44 11.57 9.89 15.30
CA VAL A 44 11.28 9.34 16.63
C VAL A 44 10.31 8.18 16.49
N ALA A 45 10.58 7.05 17.10
CA ALA A 45 9.69 5.89 17.12
C ALA A 45 9.05 5.70 18.50
N THR A 46 7.79 5.24 18.53
CA THR A 46 7.06 4.96 19.78
C THR A 46 6.07 3.82 19.59
N THR A 47 5.78 3.10 20.66
CA THR A 47 4.68 2.13 20.74
C THR A 47 3.41 2.73 21.34
N ASP A 48 3.48 3.96 21.87
CA ASP A 48 2.33 4.71 22.35
C ASP A 48 1.65 5.44 21.19
N LEU A 49 0.48 4.94 20.78
CA LEU A 49 -0.30 5.55 19.70
C LEU A 49 -0.75 6.97 20.04
N LYS A 50 -1.09 7.24 21.31
CA LYS A 50 -1.52 8.57 21.74
C LYS A 50 -0.39 9.59 21.59
N ALA A 51 0.82 9.22 22.01
CA ALA A 51 2.00 10.06 21.84
C ALA A 51 2.31 10.32 20.34
N ALA A 52 2.07 9.34 19.47
CA ALA A 52 2.26 9.53 18.03
C ALA A 52 1.19 10.41 17.37
N LEU A 53 0.00 10.49 17.95
CA LEU A 53 -1.11 11.30 17.42
C LEU A 53 -1.07 12.73 17.94
N ASP A 54 -0.39 12.96 19.06
CA ASP A 54 -0.34 14.30 19.68
C ASP A 54 0.30 15.31 18.70
N GLN A 55 -0.39 16.42 18.48
CA GLN A 55 -0.01 17.49 17.54
C GLN A 55 0.20 17.06 16.07
N ALA A 56 -0.14 15.82 15.70
CA ALA A 56 -0.01 15.35 14.32
C ALA A 56 -0.99 16.07 13.38
N THR A 57 -0.45 16.76 12.38
CA THR A 57 -1.24 17.43 11.33
C THR A 57 -1.54 16.53 10.13
N VAL A 58 -0.77 15.45 9.99
CA VAL A 58 -0.94 14.43 8.94
C VAL A 58 -0.75 13.06 9.56
N LEU A 59 -1.71 12.16 9.32
CA LEU A 59 -1.64 10.76 9.73
C LEU A 59 -1.46 9.87 8.51
N LEU A 60 -0.32 9.18 8.42
CA LEU A 60 0.00 8.28 7.32
C LEU A 60 -0.16 6.81 7.75
N PHE A 61 -1.20 6.15 7.26
CA PHE A 61 -1.43 4.71 7.46
C PHE A 61 -0.63 3.89 6.45
N VAL A 62 0.31 3.09 6.96
CA VAL A 62 1.13 2.15 6.18
C VAL A 62 1.14 0.81 6.91
N LEU A 63 -0.02 0.20 6.98
CA LEU A 63 -0.30 -0.99 7.78
C LEU A 63 -0.72 -2.15 6.87
N PRO A 64 -0.60 -3.40 7.30
CA PRO A 64 -1.31 -4.50 6.65
C PRO A 64 -2.82 -4.24 6.63
N THR A 65 -3.50 -4.64 5.56
CA THR A 65 -4.94 -4.40 5.37
C THR A 65 -5.76 -4.86 6.56
N LYS A 66 -5.46 -6.04 7.12
CA LYS A 66 -6.15 -6.60 8.31
C LYS A 66 -6.03 -5.75 9.58
N ALA A 67 -5.06 -4.84 9.65
CA ALA A 67 -4.85 -3.98 10.82
C ALA A 67 -5.54 -2.61 10.72
N ILE A 68 -5.99 -2.22 9.54
CA ILE A 68 -6.53 -0.87 9.27
C ILE A 68 -7.68 -0.55 10.21
N ARG A 69 -8.72 -1.39 10.30
CA ARG A 69 -9.89 -1.09 11.14
C ARG A 69 -9.53 -0.92 12.60
N SER A 70 -8.72 -1.83 13.14
CA SER A 70 -8.39 -1.78 14.58
C SER A 70 -7.60 -0.53 14.93
N VAL A 71 -6.71 -0.09 14.04
CA VAL A 71 -5.94 1.15 14.25
C VAL A 71 -6.81 2.37 13.99
N ALA A 72 -7.64 2.37 12.95
CA ALA A 72 -8.55 3.47 12.66
C ALA A 72 -9.53 3.75 13.83
N ARG A 73 -10.07 2.69 14.50
CA ARG A 73 -10.88 2.85 15.73
C ARG A 73 -10.13 3.52 16.86
N GLN A 74 -8.85 3.14 17.07
CA GLN A 74 -8.05 3.76 18.10
C GLN A 74 -7.76 5.24 17.79
N VAL A 75 -7.47 5.54 16.52
CA VAL A 75 -7.32 6.92 16.02
C VAL A 75 -8.61 7.71 16.20
N ALA A 76 -9.77 7.16 15.83
CA ALA A 76 -11.07 7.79 16.00
C ALA A 76 -11.36 8.11 17.47
N SER A 77 -11.06 7.17 18.38
CA SER A 77 -11.22 7.38 19.83
C SER A 77 -10.36 8.52 20.36
N TYR A 78 -9.17 8.74 19.80
CA TYR A 78 -8.33 9.87 20.15
C TYR A 78 -8.88 11.17 19.56
N LEU A 79 -9.20 11.19 18.27
CA LEU A 79 -9.66 12.39 17.56
C LEU A 79 -10.97 12.92 18.14
N SER A 80 -11.90 12.04 18.54
CA SER A 80 -13.17 12.44 19.17
C SER A 80 -13.02 13.20 20.50
N GLN A 81 -11.83 13.16 21.11
CA GLN A 81 -11.48 13.84 22.35
C GLN A 81 -10.56 15.06 22.12
N SER A 82 -10.33 15.43 20.89
CA SER A 82 -9.39 16.46 20.44
C SER A 82 -10.07 17.38 19.44
N ASP A 83 -9.65 18.64 19.38
CA ASP A 83 -10.07 19.57 18.33
C ASP A 83 -9.23 19.41 17.04
N ALA A 84 -8.33 18.44 16.99
CA ALA A 84 -7.45 18.21 15.85
C ALA A 84 -8.24 17.60 14.67
N GLN A 85 -8.04 18.15 13.48
CA GLN A 85 -8.51 17.62 12.23
C GLN A 85 -7.31 17.35 11.31
N PRO A 86 -6.60 16.22 11.47
CA PRO A 86 -5.45 15.91 10.63
C PRO A 86 -5.88 15.61 9.19
N LEU A 87 -4.95 15.76 8.26
CA LEU A 87 -5.07 15.18 6.93
C LEU A 87 -4.75 13.69 7.00
N LEU A 88 -5.67 12.83 6.60
CA LEU A 88 -5.43 11.39 6.56
C LEU A 88 -4.80 11.01 5.22
N VAL A 89 -3.80 10.17 5.26
CA VAL A 89 -3.15 9.59 4.08
C VAL A 89 -3.00 8.09 4.30
N HIS A 90 -3.24 7.27 3.30
CA HIS A 90 -2.86 5.87 3.37
C HIS A 90 -2.07 5.42 2.15
N ALA A 91 -1.17 4.45 2.37
CA ALA A 91 -0.43 3.78 1.32
C ALA A 91 -0.56 2.25 1.40
N THR A 92 -1.57 1.78 2.13
CA THR A 92 -1.92 0.36 2.25
C THR A 92 -2.59 -0.11 0.96
N LYS A 93 -2.28 -1.33 0.54
CA LYS A 93 -2.72 -1.91 -0.74
C LYS A 93 -3.40 -3.26 -0.49
N GLY A 94 -4.70 -3.35 -0.69
CA GLY A 94 -5.49 -4.56 -0.49
C GLY A 94 -6.98 -4.27 -0.38
N LEU A 95 -7.76 -5.35 -0.23
CA LEU A 95 -9.19 -5.32 0.04
C LEU A 95 -9.46 -6.03 1.37
N GLU A 96 -10.46 -5.56 2.11
CA GLU A 96 -10.88 -6.21 3.34
C GLU A 96 -11.53 -7.56 3.04
N GLN A 97 -11.19 -8.57 3.82
CA GLN A 97 -11.80 -9.88 3.69
C GLN A 97 -13.25 -9.85 4.19
N GLY A 98 -14.14 -10.48 3.46
CA GLY A 98 -15.56 -10.63 3.78
C GLY A 98 -16.44 -9.42 3.40
N THR A 99 -15.95 -8.19 3.56
CA THR A 99 -16.70 -6.99 3.15
C THR A 99 -16.30 -6.49 1.77
N HIS A 100 -15.11 -6.87 1.29
CA HIS A 100 -14.49 -6.43 0.03
C HIS A 100 -14.24 -4.92 -0.06
N LEU A 101 -14.29 -4.21 1.06
CA LEU A 101 -14.10 -2.77 1.12
C LEU A 101 -12.66 -2.37 0.80
N ARG A 102 -12.53 -1.25 0.12
CA ARG A 102 -11.25 -0.58 -0.10
C ARG A 102 -10.75 0.03 1.22
N VAL A 103 -9.44 0.25 1.31
CA VAL A 103 -8.83 0.79 2.54
C VAL A 103 -9.41 2.16 2.93
N SER A 104 -9.68 3.03 1.96
CA SER A 104 -10.32 4.32 2.23
C SER A 104 -11.69 4.14 2.89
N GLN A 105 -12.52 3.22 2.38
CA GLN A 105 -13.84 2.94 2.95
C GLN A 105 -13.75 2.38 4.37
N MET A 106 -12.77 1.48 4.63
CA MET A 106 -12.53 0.98 5.98
C MET A 106 -12.19 2.10 6.98
N ILE A 107 -11.36 3.07 6.55
CA ILE A 107 -10.98 4.23 7.38
C ILE A 107 -12.18 5.15 7.60
N GLU A 108 -12.96 5.44 6.54
CA GLU A 108 -14.14 6.30 6.57
C GLU A 108 -15.29 5.74 7.43
N GLU A 109 -15.43 4.40 7.51
CA GLU A 109 -16.40 3.77 8.41
C GLU A 109 -16.00 3.88 9.89
N GLU A 110 -14.71 3.93 10.20
CA GLU A 110 -14.24 3.96 11.58
C GLU A 110 -13.98 5.38 12.11
N ILE A 111 -13.54 6.32 11.26
CA ILE A 111 -13.23 7.70 11.66
C ILE A 111 -14.33 8.63 11.12
N PRO A 112 -15.11 9.27 12.01
CA PRO A 112 -16.18 10.19 11.59
C PRO A 112 -15.64 11.35 10.73
N ARG A 113 -16.41 11.71 9.68
CA ARG A 113 -15.98 12.69 8.67
C ARG A 113 -15.61 14.06 9.24
N GLN A 114 -16.20 14.47 10.36
CA GLN A 114 -15.90 15.73 11.04
C GLN A 114 -14.54 15.73 11.76
N ASP A 115 -13.94 14.57 11.98
CA ASP A 115 -12.71 14.45 12.79
C ASP A 115 -11.43 14.52 11.95
N TYR A 116 -11.54 14.72 10.63
CA TYR A 116 -10.39 14.87 9.73
C TYR A 116 -10.69 15.82 8.55
N GLN A 117 -9.63 16.37 7.93
CA GLN A 117 -9.78 17.29 6.78
C GLN A 117 -10.22 16.55 5.53
N ASP A 118 -9.40 15.64 5.05
CA ASP A 118 -9.60 14.80 3.86
C ASP A 118 -8.84 13.49 4.03
N LEU A 119 -9.19 12.48 3.19
CA LEU A 119 -8.47 11.22 3.10
C LEU A 119 -7.85 11.09 1.69
N VAL A 120 -6.53 10.97 1.65
CA VAL A 120 -5.74 10.89 0.40
C VAL A 120 -5.11 9.50 0.28
N VAL A 121 -5.23 8.90 -0.89
CA VAL A 121 -4.57 7.63 -1.22
C VAL A 121 -3.23 7.92 -1.88
N LEU A 122 -2.15 7.33 -1.37
CA LEU A 122 -0.82 7.41 -1.96
C LEU A 122 -0.42 6.03 -2.51
N SER A 123 -0.31 5.91 -3.84
CA SER A 123 0.00 4.63 -4.49
C SER A 123 0.82 4.80 -5.77
N GLY A 124 1.52 3.74 -6.17
CA GLY A 124 2.39 3.67 -7.35
C GLY A 124 3.60 2.77 -7.09
N PRO A 125 4.50 2.63 -8.07
CA PRO A 125 5.72 1.83 -7.96
C PRO A 125 6.64 2.45 -6.90
N SER A 126 6.77 1.80 -5.75
CA SER A 126 7.51 2.33 -4.58
C SER A 126 7.97 1.22 -3.64
N HIS A 127 8.89 0.38 -4.10
CA HIS A 127 9.55 -0.58 -3.22
C HIS A 127 10.31 0.15 -2.12
N ALA A 128 10.17 -0.32 -0.87
CA ALA A 128 10.70 0.37 0.30
C ALA A 128 12.24 0.49 0.25
N GLU A 129 12.90 -0.53 -0.26
CA GLU A 129 14.35 -0.60 -0.41
C GLU A 129 14.87 0.44 -1.40
N GLU A 130 14.18 0.62 -2.54
CA GLU A 130 14.55 1.60 -3.57
C GLU A 130 14.30 3.03 -3.06
N VAL A 131 13.13 3.28 -2.48
CA VAL A 131 12.82 4.59 -1.87
C VAL A 131 13.83 4.94 -0.78
N ALA A 132 14.23 3.97 0.03
CA ALA A 132 15.21 4.18 1.11
C ALA A 132 16.63 4.46 0.60
N ARG A 133 16.99 3.98 -0.60
CA ARG A 133 18.26 4.29 -1.28
C ARG A 133 18.20 5.58 -2.10
N HIS A 134 17.08 6.29 -2.10
CA HIS A 134 16.83 7.48 -2.89
C HIS A 134 16.78 7.24 -4.41
N ASP A 135 16.39 6.05 -4.83
CA ASP A 135 16.15 5.75 -6.24
C ASP A 135 14.94 6.56 -6.74
N LEU A 136 14.98 6.93 -8.02
CA LEU A 136 13.92 7.74 -8.63
C LEU A 136 12.58 7.02 -8.51
N THR A 137 11.68 7.59 -7.75
CA THR A 137 10.37 7.02 -7.45
C THR A 137 9.26 7.99 -7.83
N THR A 138 8.24 7.48 -8.50
CA THR A 138 7.08 8.29 -8.89
C THR A 138 5.79 7.60 -8.49
N VAL A 139 4.94 8.33 -7.76
CA VAL A 139 3.65 7.81 -7.24
C VAL A 139 2.51 8.78 -7.51
N THR A 140 1.28 8.33 -7.24
CA THR A 140 0.06 9.13 -7.35
C THR A 140 -0.52 9.40 -5.97
N ALA A 141 -0.93 10.64 -5.71
CA ALA A 141 -1.79 11.03 -4.60
C ALA A 141 -3.21 11.25 -5.14
N ALA A 142 -4.18 10.47 -4.66
CA ALA A 142 -5.56 10.54 -5.13
C ALA A 142 -6.52 10.97 -4.02
N CYS A 143 -7.34 11.98 -4.32
CA CYS A 143 -8.43 12.44 -3.45
C CYS A 143 -9.48 13.16 -4.31
N PRO A 144 -10.79 12.99 -4.07
CA PRO A 144 -11.82 13.76 -4.76
C PRO A 144 -11.63 15.27 -4.60
N ASN A 145 -11.11 15.70 -3.44
CA ASN A 145 -10.63 17.07 -3.23
C ASN A 145 -9.19 17.21 -3.74
N LEU A 146 -9.01 17.72 -4.96
CA LEU A 146 -7.70 17.88 -5.58
C LEU A 146 -6.72 18.70 -4.71
N LYS A 147 -7.20 19.69 -3.97
CA LYS A 147 -6.35 20.50 -3.07
C LYS A 147 -5.73 19.65 -1.95
N ALA A 148 -6.42 18.63 -1.47
CA ALA A 148 -5.86 17.71 -0.49
C ALA A 148 -4.77 16.82 -1.13
N ALA A 149 -4.98 16.33 -2.35
CA ALA A 149 -3.94 15.61 -3.10
C ALA A 149 -2.71 16.50 -3.38
N GLU A 150 -2.90 17.77 -3.73
CA GLU A 150 -1.81 18.75 -3.91
C GLU A 150 -1.05 19.04 -2.62
N LYS A 151 -1.73 19.08 -1.46
CA LYS A 151 -1.06 19.19 -0.15
C LYS A 151 -0.14 17.98 0.09
N VAL A 152 -0.63 16.75 -0.17
CA VAL A 152 0.19 15.54 -0.04
C VAL A 152 1.34 15.55 -1.05
N GLN A 153 1.10 15.99 -2.28
CA GLN A 153 2.16 16.18 -3.27
C GLN A 153 3.25 17.13 -2.75
N ALA A 154 2.89 18.28 -2.20
CA ALA A 154 3.84 19.25 -1.67
C ALA A 154 4.62 18.70 -0.47
N LEU A 155 3.97 17.92 0.37
CA LEU A 155 4.55 17.34 1.59
C LEU A 155 5.65 16.30 1.30
N PHE A 156 5.44 15.44 0.31
CA PHE A 156 6.32 14.29 0.06
C PHE A 156 7.28 14.46 -1.12
N LYS A 157 7.03 15.41 -2.05
CA LYS A 157 7.88 15.58 -3.22
C LYS A 157 9.29 16.03 -2.85
N ASN A 158 10.29 15.46 -3.50
CA ASN A 158 11.68 15.89 -3.42
C ASN A 158 12.42 15.54 -4.72
N HIS A 159 13.76 15.60 -4.74
CA HIS A 159 14.59 15.39 -5.93
C HIS A 159 14.46 13.98 -6.55
N TYR A 160 14.17 12.97 -5.75
CA TYR A 160 14.05 11.57 -6.17
C TYR A 160 12.65 10.99 -5.96
N PHE A 161 11.73 11.72 -5.30
CA PHE A 161 10.36 11.27 -5.04
C PHE A 161 9.35 12.25 -5.64
N ARG A 162 8.76 11.86 -6.77
CA ARG A 162 7.79 12.68 -7.51
C ARG A 162 6.37 12.18 -7.28
N ILE A 163 5.43 13.10 -7.13
CA ILE A 163 4.02 12.77 -6.94
C ILE A 163 3.18 13.46 -8.02
N TYR A 164 2.31 12.70 -8.64
CA TYR A 164 1.23 13.19 -9.50
C TYR A 164 -0.09 13.16 -8.72
N THR A 165 -0.97 14.09 -9.00
CA THR A 165 -2.30 14.14 -8.38
C THR A 165 -3.35 13.49 -9.26
N ASN A 166 -4.38 12.91 -8.64
CA ASN A 166 -5.54 12.31 -9.30
C ASN A 166 -6.78 12.52 -8.41
N THR A 167 -7.98 12.47 -9.01
CA THR A 167 -9.24 12.52 -8.27
C THR A 167 -9.92 11.15 -8.16
N ASP A 168 -9.46 10.16 -8.91
CA ASP A 168 -10.00 8.79 -8.93
C ASP A 168 -9.39 7.91 -7.83
N VAL A 169 -9.96 7.98 -6.64
CA VAL A 169 -9.59 7.12 -5.51
C VAL A 169 -9.89 5.65 -5.79
N VAL A 170 -11.03 5.37 -6.46
CA VAL A 170 -11.44 3.99 -6.75
C VAL A 170 -10.41 3.29 -7.63
N GLY A 171 -10.04 3.92 -8.76
CA GLY A 171 -9.08 3.35 -9.69
C GLY A 171 -7.69 3.17 -9.08
N VAL A 172 -7.23 4.14 -8.28
CA VAL A 172 -5.92 4.08 -7.62
C VAL A 172 -5.87 2.94 -6.59
N GLU A 173 -6.91 2.75 -5.77
CA GLU A 173 -6.95 1.66 -4.79
C GLU A 173 -7.15 0.29 -5.43
N MET A 174 -8.04 0.17 -6.42
CA MET A 174 -8.29 -1.10 -7.12
C MET A 174 -7.06 -1.56 -7.89
N GLY A 175 -6.37 -0.65 -8.59
CA GLY A 175 -5.10 -0.95 -9.25
C GLY A 175 -4.06 -1.45 -8.25
N ALA A 176 -3.91 -0.77 -7.13
CA ALA A 176 -2.97 -1.12 -6.07
C ALA A 176 -3.27 -2.45 -5.38
N ALA A 177 -4.54 -2.79 -5.18
CA ALA A 177 -4.95 -4.03 -4.54
C ALA A 177 -4.80 -5.23 -5.48
N LEU A 178 -5.42 -5.16 -6.67
CA LEU A 178 -5.53 -6.29 -7.58
C LEU A 178 -4.20 -6.65 -8.28
N LYS A 179 -3.27 -5.69 -8.45
CA LYS A 179 -1.94 -6.01 -8.99
C LYS A 179 -1.19 -7.08 -8.20
N ASN A 180 -1.44 -7.19 -6.90
CA ASN A 180 -0.79 -8.16 -6.03
C ASN A 180 -1.14 -9.61 -6.41
N ILE A 181 -2.33 -9.83 -6.94
CA ILE A 181 -2.78 -11.13 -7.48
C ILE A 181 -1.98 -11.48 -8.73
N ILE A 182 -1.86 -10.52 -9.64
CA ILE A 182 -1.13 -10.73 -10.90
C ILE A 182 0.36 -10.95 -10.62
N ALA A 183 0.92 -10.26 -9.61
CA ALA A 183 2.29 -10.47 -9.18
C ALA A 183 2.52 -11.87 -8.58
N LEU A 184 1.54 -12.41 -7.84
CA LEU A 184 1.57 -13.79 -7.38
C LEU A 184 1.64 -14.76 -8.58
N GLY A 185 0.77 -14.58 -9.60
CA GLY A 185 0.78 -15.35 -10.84
C GLY A 185 2.10 -15.22 -11.61
N ALA A 186 2.70 -14.01 -11.65
CA ALA A 186 4.00 -13.80 -12.29
C ALA A 186 5.14 -14.56 -11.57
N GLY A 187 5.06 -14.64 -10.25
CA GLY A 187 5.97 -15.48 -9.45
C GLY A 187 5.80 -16.97 -9.76
N VAL A 188 4.55 -17.45 -9.88
CA VAL A 188 4.25 -18.83 -10.27
C VAL A 188 4.84 -19.15 -11.64
N LEU A 189 4.64 -18.30 -12.64
CA LEU A 189 5.24 -18.49 -13.97
C LEU A 189 6.78 -18.57 -13.91
N ALA A 190 7.41 -17.71 -13.15
CA ALA A 190 8.87 -17.71 -12.98
C ALA A 190 9.35 -18.99 -12.29
N GLY A 191 8.69 -19.41 -11.21
CA GLY A 191 9.04 -20.64 -10.48
C GLY A 191 8.84 -21.92 -11.30
N ALA A 192 7.86 -21.91 -12.23
CA ALA A 192 7.60 -22.99 -13.19
C ALA A 192 8.52 -22.95 -14.43
N GLY A 193 9.44 -21.95 -14.53
CA GLY A 193 10.42 -21.85 -15.62
C GLY A 193 9.89 -21.23 -16.90
N TYR A 194 8.74 -20.54 -16.88
CA TYR A 194 8.23 -19.82 -18.04
C TYR A 194 8.99 -18.50 -18.27
N GLY A 195 9.16 -18.15 -19.55
CA GLY A 195 9.91 -16.96 -19.97
C GLY A 195 9.08 -15.66 -20.04
N ASP A 196 9.71 -14.64 -20.63
CA ASP A 196 9.16 -13.28 -20.66
C ASP A 196 7.88 -13.14 -21.50
N ASN A 197 7.68 -13.95 -22.54
CA ASN A 197 6.43 -13.93 -23.33
C ASN A 197 5.22 -14.30 -22.46
N ALA A 198 5.33 -15.33 -21.61
CA ALA A 198 4.26 -15.73 -20.70
C ALA A 198 4.00 -14.65 -19.64
N LYS A 199 5.06 -14.07 -19.10
CA LYS A 199 4.98 -12.95 -18.14
C LYS A 199 4.30 -11.73 -18.77
N ALA A 200 4.69 -11.33 -19.99
CA ALA A 200 4.08 -10.21 -20.70
C ALA A 200 2.57 -10.46 -20.97
N ALA A 201 2.21 -11.68 -21.39
CA ALA A 201 0.82 -12.08 -21.58
C ALA A 201 0.02 -11.98 -20.27
N LEU A 202 0.56 -12.50 -19.16
CA LEU A 202 -0.06 -12.43 -17.83
C LEU A 202 -0.28 -10.98 -17.39
N VAL A 203 0.74 -10.13 -17.50
CA VAL A 203 0.66 -8.71 -17.10
C VAL A 203 -0.39 -7.98 -17.93
N THR A 204 -0.40 -8.19 -19.26
CA THR A 204 -1.37 -7.57 -20.17
C THR A 204 -2.80 -8.00 -19.86
N ARG A 205 -3.02 -9.31 -19.69
CA ARG A 205 -4.35 -9.84 -19.38
C ARG A 205 -4.79 -9.48 -17.98
N GLY A 206 -3.86 -9.49 -17.01
CA GLY A 206 -4.11 -9.06 -15.64
C GLY A 206 -4.52 -7.60 -15.56
N LEU A 207 -3.85 -6.70 -16.30
CA LEU A 207 -4.26 -5.29 -16.38
C LEU A 207 -5.70 -5.15 -16.91
N ALA A 208 -6.08 -5.95 -17.89
CA ALA A 208 -7.44 -5.94 -18.44
C ALA A 208 -8.48 -6.41 -17.40
N GLU A 209 -8.16 -7.40 -16.55
CA GLU A 209 -9.03 -7.83 -15.45
C GLU A 209 -9.17 -6.73 -14.38
N ILE A 210 -8.05 -6.16 -13.96
CA ILE A 210 -8.02 -5.05 -13.00
C ILE A 210 -8.87 -3.88 -13.49
N SER A 211 -8.71 -3.52 -14.77
CA SER A 211 -9.47 -2.41 -15.38
C SER A 211 -10.96 -2.71 -15.43
N ARG A 212 -11.37 -3.92 -15.83
CA ARG A 212 -12.80 -4.30 -15.87
C ARG A 212 -13.44 -4.19 -14.49
N MET A 213 -12.79 -4.73 -13.47
CA MET A 213 -13.29 -4.65 -12.10
C MET A 213 -13.36 -3.20 -11.61
N GLY A 214 -12.29 -2.43 -11.78
CA GLY A 214 -12.26 -1.05 -11.32
C GLY A 214 -13.29 -0.17 -12.03
N ILE A 215 -13.45 -0.29 -13.36
CA ILE A 215 -14.48 0.46 -14.13
C ILE A 215 -15.88 0.10 -13.64
N LYS A 216 -16.15 -1.18 -13.36
CA LYS A 216 -17.44 -1.62 -12.79
C LYS A 216 -17.74 -0.95 -11.45
N LEU A 217 -16.70 -0.67 -10.66
CA LEU A 217 -16.80 0.02 -9.37
C LEU A 217 -16.75 1.55 -9.49
N GLY A 218 -16.74 2.10 -10.71
CA GLY A 218 -16.79 3.54 -10.98
C GLY A 218 -15.43 4.23 -11.17
N ALA A 219 -14.36 3.46 -11.39
CA ALA A 219 -13.04 4.03 -11.69
C ALA A 219 -12.95 4.61 -13.11
N ASP A 220 -12.10 5.61 -13.28
CA ASP A 220 -11.69 6.12 -14.58
C ASP A 220 -10.76 5.10 -15.28
N PRO A 221 -11.09 4.64 -16.51
CA PRO A 221 -10.23 3.74 -17.27
C PRO A 221 -8.78 4.24 -17.46
N LEU A 222 -8.56 5.55 -17.54
CA LEU A 222 -7.23 6.14 -17.72
C LEU A 222 -6.36 6.00 -16.47
N THR A 223 -6.93 5.82 -15.29
CA THR A 223 -6.16 5.56 -14.07
C THR A 223 -5.33 4.29 -14.19
N PHE A 224 -5.82 3.26 -14.90
CA PHE A 224 -5.12 1.98 -15.03
C PHE A 224 -3.94 2.01 -16.01
N VAL A 225 -3.86 2.97 -16.91
CA VAL A 225 -2.67 3.19 -17.76
C VAL A 225 -1.64 4.11 -17.10
N GLY A 226 -1.92 4.57 -15.88
CA GLY A 226 -1.05 5.44 -15.08
C GLY A 226 -0.15 4.67 -14.10
N LEU A 227 0.43 5.44 -13.17
CA LEU A 227 1.39 4.95 -12.17
C LEU A 227 0.80 3.91 -11.22
N SER A 228 -0.43 4.13 -10.74
CA SER A 228 -1.12 3.20 -9.81
C SER A 228 -1.75 1.99 -10.51
N GLY A 229 -1.79 1.99 -11.84
CA GLY A 229 -2.20 0.87 -12.68
C GLY A 229 -0.99 0.12 -13.25
N VAL A 230 -0.73 0.31 -14.55
CA VAL A 230 0.33 -0.40 -15.27
C VAL A 230 1.71 -0.19 -14.65
N GLY A 231 2.03 1.00 -14.14
CA GLY A 231 3.34 1.27 -13.56
C GLY A 231 3.63 0.40 -12.34
N ASP A 232 2.70 0.38 -11.37
CA ASP A 232 2.84 -0.42 -10.15
C ASP A 232 2.67 -1.93 -10.43
N LEU A 233 1.87 -2.31 -11.42
CA LEU A 233 1.72 -3.68 -11.86
C LEU A 233 3.03 -4.23 -12.44
N VAL A 234 3.66 -3.52 -13.37
CA VAL A 234 4.89 -3.95 -14.03
C VAL A 234 6.01 -4.15 -13.01
N VAL A 235 6.28 -3.15 -12.16
CA VAL A 235 7.34 -3.27 -11.17
C VAL A 235 7.10 -4.41 -10.18
N THR A 236 5.84 -4.64 -9.79
CA THR A 236 5.50 -5.69 -8.82
C THR A 236 5.60 -7.09 -9.43
N CYS A 237 5.30 -7.25 -10.72
CA CYS A 237 5.40 -8.52 -11.43
C CYS A 237 6.82 -8.88 -11.90
N THR A 238 7.73 -7.92 -11.97
CA THR A 238 9.09 -8.13 -12.50
C THR A 238 10.19 -8.05 -11.44
N SER A 239 9.88 -7.48 -10.26
CA SER A 239 10.88 -7.28 -9.21
C SER A 239 10.96 -8.47 -8.25
N PRO A 240 12.17 -8.98 -7.96
CA PRO A 240 12.38 -9.97 -6.90
C PRO A 240 12.13 -9.42 -5.48
N HIS A 241 12.04 -8.10 -5.31
CA HIS A 241 11.65 -7.47 -4.05
C HIS A 241 10.14 -7.55 -3.77
N SER A 242 9.34 -7.97 -4.75
CA SER A 242 7.90 -8.16 -4.56
C SER A 242 7.62 -9.42 -3.75
N ARG A 243 7.12 -9.26 -2.52
CA ARG A 243 6.68 -10.38 -1.67
C ARG A 243 5.64 -11.27 -2.32
N ASN A 244 4.74 -10.69 -3.12
CA ASN A 244 3.74 -11.45 -3.87
C ASN A 244 4.39 -12.29 -4.97
N TRP A 245 5.37 -11.74 -5.68
CA TRP A 245 6.16 -12.49 -6.67
C TRP A 245 6.95 -13.62 -6.00
N GLN A 246 7.61 -13.34 -4.86
CA GLN A 246 8.34 -14.35 -4.08
C GLN A 246 7.42 -15.48 -3.64
N ALA A 247 6.24 -15.15 -3.10
CA ALA A 247 5.25 -16.13 -2.67
C ALA A 247 4.79 -17.01 -3.84
N GLY A 248 4.49 -16.42 -5.01
CA GLY A 248 4.15 -17.18 -6.22
C GLY A 248 5.27 -18.12 -6.68
N ASN A 249 6.52 -17.66 -6.60
CA ASN A 249 7.69 -18.48 -6.96
C ASN A 249 7.85 -19.68 -6.02
N LEU A 250 7.62 -19.50 -4.71
CA LEU A 250 7.64 -20.59 -3.73
C LEU A 250 6.47 -21.56 -3.92
N LEU A 251 5.26 -21.05 -4.22
CA LEU A 251 4.10 -21.90 -4.57
C LEU A 251 4.40 -22.83 -5.73
N ALA A 252 5.01 -22.33 -6.81
CA ALA A 252 5.39 -23.15 -7.97
C ALA A 252 6.43 -24.22 -7.64
N LYS A 253 7.22 -24.03 -6.59
CA LYS A 253 8.19 -25.00 -6.06
C LYS A 253 7.58 -26.00 -5.08
N GLY A 254 6.27 -25.93 -4.82
CA GLY A 254 5.54 -26.84 -3.97
C GLY A 254 5.51 -26.50 -2.48
N TYR A 255 5.89 -25.29 -2.09
CA TYR A 255 5.76 -24.83 -0.71
C TYR A 255 4.30 -24.65 -0.32
N SER A 256 3.94 -25.04 0.90
CA SER A 256 2.62 -24.76 1.46
C SER A 256 2.48 -23.28 1.82
N LYS A 257 1.23 -22.82 2.03
CA LYS A 257 0.98 -21.43 2.46
C LYS A 257 1.71 -21.10 3.76
N GLU A 258 1.69 -22.02 4.74
CA GLU A 258 2.34 -21.85 6.03
C GLU A 258 3.87 -21.72 5.87
N ALA A 259 4.49 -22.57 5.04
CA ALA A 259 5.92 -22.51 4.74
C ALA A 259 6.32 -21.20 4.02
N ILE A 260 5.43 -20.67 3.17
CA ILE A 260 5.65 -19.37 2.50
C ILE A 260 5.59 -18.21 3.51
N GLU A 261 4.64 -18.24 4.43
CA GLU A 261 4.52 -17.23 5.50
C GLU A 261 5.75 -17.25 6.43
N GLU A 262 6.28 -18.42 6.74
CA GLU A 262 7.52 -18.60 7.54
C GLU A 262 8.75 -18.09 6.77
N GLU A 263 8.88 -18.38 5.48
CA GLU A 263 10.05 -17.97 4.67
C GLU A 263 10.08 -16.46 4.41
N ILE A 264 8.94 -15.86 4.09
CA ILE A 264 8.84 -14.43 3.77
C ILE A 264 8.87 -13.56 5.03
N GLN A 265 8.40 -14.07 6.18
CA GLN A 265 8.33 -13.39 7.48
C GLN A 265 7.60 -12.03 7.46
N MET A 266 6.88 -11.74 6.40
CA MET A 266 6.10 -10.52 6.19
C MET A 266 4.76 -10.85 5.53
N VAL A 267 3.79 -9.94 5.67
CA VAL A 267 2.45 -10.13 5.09
C VAL A 267 2.51 -10.16 3.57
N VAL A 268 1.92 -11.20 2.97
CA VAL A 268 1.70 -11.35 1.53
C VAL A 268 0.25 -10.97 1.21
N GLU A 269 0.03 -9.70 0.89
CA GLU A 269 -1.32 -9.15 0.66
C GLU A 269 -2.06 -9.84 -0.51
N GLY A 270 -1.33 -10.32 -1.53
CA GLY A 270 -1.92 -10.95 -2.71
C GLY A 270 -2.73 -12.20 -2.39
N ILE A 271 -2.32 -13.00 -1.40
CA ILE A 271 -3.06 -14.22 -1.00
C ILE A 271 -4.44 -13.85 -0.43
N ALA A 272 -4.48 -12.88 0.48
CA ALA A 272 -5.74 -12.41 1.07
C ALA A 272 -6.61 -11.67 0.04
N THR A 273 -5.99 -10.84 -0.80
CA THR A 273 -6.69 -10.06 -1.83
C THR A 273 -7.27 -10.97 -2.92
N CYS A 274 -6.65 -12.11 -3.23
CA CYS A 274 -7.15 -13.06 -4.22
C CYS A 274 -8.55 -13.55 -3.86
N GLN A 275 -8.75 -13.99 -2.62
CA GLN A 275 -10.07 -14.43 -2.13
C GLN A 275 -11.11 -13.30 -2.20
N SER A 276 -10.78 -12.13 -1.67
CA SER A 276 -11.70 -10.98 -1.68
C SER A 276 -12.05 -10.53 -3.10
N ALA A 277 -11.09 -10.52 -4.01
CA ALA A 277 -11.30 -10.14 -5.41
C ALA A 277 -12.16 -11.16 -6.17
N TYR A 278 -11.97 -12.45 -5.90
CA TYR A 278 -12.78 -13.52 -6.48
C TYR A 278 -14.25 -13.42 -6.04
N GLU A 279 -14.49 -13.22 -4.75
CA GLU A 279 -15.82 -13.04 -4.19
C GLU A 279 -16.49 -11.80 -4.77
N LEU A 280 -15.78 -10.67 -4.80
CA LEU A 280 -16.26 -9.41 -5.38
C LEU A 280 -16.55 -9.54 -6.88
N ALA A 281 -15.74 -10.31 -7.62
CA ALA A 281 -15.95 -10.57 -9.05
C ALA A 281 -17.27 -11.32 -9.29
N LYS A 282 -17.53 -12.35 -8.48
CA LYS A 282 -18.79 -13.10 -8.52
C LYS A 282 -20.01 -12.23 -8.21
N GLU A 283 -19.94 -11.45 -7.15
CA GLU A 283 -21.03 -10.55 -6.75
C GLU A 283 -21.31 -9.48 -7.81
N SER A 284 -20.24 -8.99 -8.46
CA SER A 284 -20.31 -7.95 -9.51
C SER A 284 -20.66 -8.49 -10.89
N GLY A 285 -20.64 -9.81 -11.09
CA GLY A 285 -20.81 -10.46 -12.39
C GLY A 285 -19.68 -10.17 -13.38
N ILE A 286 -18.44 -10.08 -12.90
CA ILE A 286 -17.25 -9.75 -13.68
C ILE A 286 -16.40 -11.01 -13.85
N GLU A 287 -16.01 -11.31 -15.10
CA GLU A 287 -15.06 -12.38 -15.40
C GLU A 287 -13.63 -11.95 -15.08
N MET A 288 -12.98 -12.71 -14.19
CA MET A 288 -11.58 -12.51 -13.79
C MET A 288 -10.82 -13.86 -13.80
N PRO A 289 -10.60 -14.46 -14.97
CA PRO A 289 -10.06 -15.83 -15.08
C PRO A 289 -8.61 -16.01 -14.58
N ILE A 290 -7.84 -14.95 -14.38
CA ILE A 290 -6.52 -15.04 -13.74
C ILE A 290 -6.68 -15.03 -12.20
N THR A 291 -7.67 -14.32 -11.71
CA THR A 291 -7.97 -14.22 -10.28
C THR A 291 -8.67 -15.50 -9.77
N GLU A 292 -9.51 -16.15 -10.58
CA GLU A 292 -10.19 -17.44 -10.32
C GLU A 292 -9.20 -18.61 -10.25
#